data_7551a8dca40ae02782fd19d062e07304
#
_entry.id   7551a8dca40ae02782fd19d062e07304
#
_cell.length_a   1.000
_cell.length_b   1.000
_cell.length_c   1.000
_cell.angle_alpha   90.00
_cell.angle_beta   90.00
_cell.angle_gamma   90.00
#
_symmetry.space_group_name_H-M   'P 1'
#
loop_
_entity.id
_entity.type
_entity.pdbx_description
1 polymer ?
#
loop_
_entity_poly.entity_id
_entity_poly.type
_entity_poly.pdbx_seq_one_letter_code
_entity_poly.pdbx_strand_id
1 'polypeptide(L)'
;MKPIWIVDDDQSIRFVLEKALLREHLPTRSFSNPRDVLAALNSAGDDEGPQILVSDIRMPGGSGLDLLEKVKAKHPGLPVIIMTAFSDLDSAVSAFQGGAFEYLPKPFDLPKAVELIRRAVEESQREEVAEERMAETPEMLGQAPAMQDVFRGIGRLSQSNVTVMITGESGSGKELVARALHKHSPRANGPFVAINTAAIPKDLLESELFGHERGAFTGAQTMRRGRFEQADGGTLFLDEIGDMPFELQTRLLRVLSDGHFYRVGGHSAVKTNVRVIAATHQNLEQRVKDGGFREDLFHRLNVIRLRLPALRERKEDISMLTRHFLQQSAKQLGVEPKRISDAALTWLEGFGFPGNVRQLENICHWLTVMAPAQVIEPKDLPPEVGVRGMEVTAPALAPAAHAAVESSVATVVSDTTGGAHETTADGLGVLQAMAFHGPAQGWEAELESEALALLTSGQTDVWDSLSRRFESRMILAALANTKGRRIEAAHKLGIGRNTITRKIQELGLE
;
A
#
# COMPACT_ATOMS: atom_id res chain seq x y z
N MET A 1 21.04 -27.61 -30.32
CA MET A 1 20.22 -26.69 -29.50
C MET A 1 19.15 -26.11 -30.43
N LYS A 2 17.88 -26.32 -30.12
CA LYS A 2 16.78 -25.80 -30.93
C LYS A 2 16.75 -24.26 -30.86
N PRO A 3 16.30 -23.57 -31.91
CA PRO A 3 16.28 -22.10 -31.94
C PRO A 3 15.25 -21.51 -30.97
N ILE A 4 15.54 -20.31 -30.46
CA ILE A 4 14.57 -19.49 -29.75
C ILE A 4 13.72 -18.77 -30.79
N TRP A 5 12.40 -18.95 -30.71
CA TRP A 5 11.49 -18.26 -31.63
C TRP A 5 11.01 -16.94 -30.99
N ILE A 6 11.13 -15.84 -31.73
CA ILE A 6 10.73 -14.50 -31.32
C ILE A 6 9.60 -14.05 -32.23
N VAL A 7 8.50 -13.63 -31.64
CA VAL A 7 7.31 -13.16 -32.37
C VAL A 7 6.93 -11.77 -31.87
N ASP A 8 7.06 -10.80 -32.72
CA ASP A 8 6.77 -9.40 -32.43
C ASP A 8 6.52 -8.67 -33.75
N ASP A 9 5.59 -7.74 -33.84
CA ASP A 9 5.39 -6.96 -35.05
C ASP A 9 6.45 -5.84 -35.23
N ASP A 10 7.04 -5.35 -34.12
CA ASP A 10 8.11 -4.38 -34.15
C ASP A 10 9.46 -5.01 -34.57
N GLN A 11 9.92 -4.62 -35.76
CA GLN A 11 11.21 -5.07 -36.30
C GLN A 11 12.39 -4.66 -35.40
N SER A 12 12.32 -3.52 -34.71
CA SER A 12 13.39 -3.00 -33.86
C SER A 12 13.57 -3.90 -32.63
N ILE A 13 12.48 -4.35 -32.04
CA ILE A 13 12.50 -5.25 -30.88
C ILE A 13 13.05 -6.61 -31.29
N ARG A 14 12.59 -7.18 -32.39
CA ARG A 14 13.14 -8.44 -32.92
C ARG A 14 14.64 -8.35 -33.15
N PHE A 15 15.09 -7.29 -33.83
CA PHE A 15 16.51 -7.08 -34.12
C PHE A 15 17.38 -6.97 -32.87
N VAL A 16 16.90 -6.22 -31.84
CA VAL A 16 17.62 -6.03 -30.58
C VAL A 16 17.74 -7.36 -29.83
N LEU A 17 16.67 -8.13 -29.71
CA LEU A 17 16.68 -9.45 -29.06
C LEU A 17 17.56 -10.44 -29.82
N GLU A 18 17.44 -10.53 -31.15
CA GLU A 18 18.32 -11.39 -31.98
C GLU A 18 19.79 -11.10 -31.75
N LYS A 19 20.19 -9.83 -31.80
CA LYS A 19 21.59 -9.42 -31.58
C LYS A 19 22.07 -9.71 -30.17
N ALA A 20 21.21 -9.57 -29.16
CA ALA A 20 21.57 -9.88 -27.79
C ALA A 20 21.75 -11.40 -27.58
N LEU A 21 20.81 -12.20 -28.07
CA LEU A 21 20.86 -13.65 -27.96
C LEU A 21 21.99 -14.28 -28.78
N LEU A 22 22.32 -13.71 -29.96
CA LEU A 22 23.42 -14.14 -30.76
C LEU A 22 24.80 -13.96 -30.05
N ARG A 23 24.94 -12.89 -29.23
CA ARG A 23 26.15 -12.68 -28.40
C ARG A 23 26.31 -13.76 -27.33
N GLU A 24 25.20 -14.35 -26.88
CA GLU A 24 25.17 -15.46 -25.93
C GLU A 24 25.14 -16.83 -26.59
N HIS A 25 25.43 -16.87 -27.90
CA HIS A 25 25.44 -18.11 -28.71
C HIS A 25 24.11 -18.87 -28.75
N LEU A 26 23.01 -18.16 -28.55
CA LEU A 26 21.67 -18.71 -28.61
C LEU A 26 21.10 -18.50 -30.03
N PRO A 27 20.82 -19.56 -30.81
CA PRO A 27 20.22 -19.42 -32.12
C PRO A 27 18.80 -18.91 -32.06
N THR A 28 18.44 -18.01 -32.97
CA THR A 28 17.13 -17.39 -32.99
C THR A 28 16.45 -17.54 -34.36
N ARG A 29 15.11 -17.56 -34.34
CA ARG A 29 14.26 -17.43 -35.52
C ARG A 29 13.11 -16.46 -35.21
N SER A 30 12.95 -15.46 -36.08
CA SER A 30 11.96 -14.39 -35.84
C SER A 30 10.79 -14.44 -36.77
N PHE A 31 9.62 -14.01 -36.26
CA PHE A 31 8.36 -13.93 -36.96
C PHE A 31 7.70 -12.57 -36.70
N SER A 32 6.95 -12.07 -37.67
CA SER A 32 6.25 -10.79 -37.56
C SER A 32 4.77 -10.93 -37.16
N ASN A 33 4.25 -12.14 -37.15
CA ASN A 33 2.84 -12.40 -36.82
C ASN A 33 2.63 -13.83 -36.26
N PRO A 34 1.56 -14.07 -35.50
CA PRO A 34 1.27 -15.37 -34.89
C PRO A 34 0.96 -16.49 -35.90
N ARG A 35 0.45 -16.16 -37.10
CA ARG A 35 0.07 -17.15 -38.10
C ARG A 35 1.27 -17.88 -38.68
N ASP A 36 2.35 -17.14 -38.95
CA ASP A 36 3.59 -17.71 -39.47
C ASP A 36 4.24 -18.65 -38.46
N VAL A 37 4.16 -18.31 -37.17
CA VAL A 37 4.62 -19.20 -36.09
C VAL A 37 3.84 -20.50 -36.08
N LEU A 38 2.52 -20.43 -36.11
CA LEU A 38 1.66 -21.62 -36.12
C LEU A 38 1.87 -22.47 -37.37
N ALA A 39 2.06 -21.84 -38.53
CA ALA A 39 2.42 -22.54 -39.76
C ALA A 39 3.77 -23.25 -39.65
N ALA A 40 4.79 -22.56 -39.11
CA ALA A 40 6.10 -23.12 -38.86
C ALA A 40 6.06 -24.28 -37.85
N LEU A 41 5.32 -24.13 -36.74
CA LEU A 41 5.12 -25.22 -35.75
C LEU A 41 4.42 -26.44 -36.32
N ASN A 42 3.47 -26.25 -37.24
CA ASN A 42 2.76 -27.36 -37.88
C ASN A 42 3.60 -28.08 -38.91
N SER A 43 4.60 -27.41 -39.51
CA SER A 43 5.49 -27.96 -40.52
C SER A 43 6.84 -28.48 -39.99
N ALA A 44 7.18 -28.08 -38.76
CA ALA A 44 8.40 -28.51 -38.10
C ALA A 44 8.23 -29.95 -37.58
N GLY A 45 9.22 -30.80 -37.88
CA GLY A 45 9.39 -32.10 -37.22
C GLY A 45 9.82 -31.90 -35.73
N ASP A 46 9.80 -32.97 -34.95
CA ASP A 46 10.11 -32.94 -33.52
C ASP A 46 11.48 -32.31 -33.19
N ASP A 47 12.43 -32.36 -34.14
CA ASP A 47 13.78 -31.78 -33.99
C ASP A 47 13.91 -30.34 -34.51
N GLU A 48 12.97 -29.84 -35.32
CA GLU A 48 12.99 -28.50 -35.92
C GLU A 48 12.16 -27.45 -35.16
N GLY A 49 11.49 -27.84 -34.10
CA GLY A 49 10.67 -26.96 -33.27
C GLY A 49 11.51 -25.97 -32.44
N PRO A 50 10.88 -24.97 -31.82
CA PRO A 50 11.59 -24.03 -30.96
C PRO A 50 12.00 -24.66 -29.63
N GLN A 51 13.09 -24.16 -29.05
CA GLN A 51 13.47 -24.44 -27.67
C GLN A 51 12.53 -23.71 -26.67
N ILE A 52 12.29 -22.44 -26.97
CA ILE A 52 11.33 -21.59 -26.28
C ILE A 52 10.68 -20.64 -27.29
N LEU A 53 9.52 -20.11 -26.93
CA LEU A 53 8.83 -19.07 -27.69
C LEU A 53 8.79 -17.77 -26.88
N VAL A 54 9.19 -16.66 -27.48
CA VAL A 54 9.06 -15.30 -26.92
C VAL A 54 8.08 -14.55 -27.81
N SER A 55 6.91 -14.18 -27.28
CA SER A 55 5.82 -13.60 -28.06
C SER A 55 5.32 -12.29 -27.48
N ASP A 56 5.11 -11.29 -28.33
CA ASP A 56 4.31 -10.10 -27.92
C ASP A 56 2.84 -10.48 -27.73
N ILE A 57 2.17 -9.73 -26.85
CA ILE A 57 0.71 -9.89 -26.64
C ILE A 57 -0.08 -9.31 -27.78
N ARG A 58 0.27 -8.11 -28.25
CA ARG A 58 -0.54 -7.35 -29.22
C ARG A 58 0.13 -7.30 -30.58
N MET A 59 -0.34 -8.11 -31.48
CA MET A 59 0.21 -8.16 -32.84
C MET A 59 -0.90 -8.08 -33.89
N PRO A 60 -0.63 -7.48 -35.05
CA PRO A 60 -1.55 -7.54 -36.19
C PRO A 60 -1.83 -9.00 -36.59
N GLY A 61 -3.10 -9.36 -36.63
CA GLY A 61 -3.54 -10.70 -37.05
C GLY A 61 -3.73 -11.73 -35.94
N GLY A 62 -3.63 -11.34 -34.66
CA GLY A 62 -3.95 -12.19 -33.51
C GLY A 62 -3.28 -11.76 -32.22
N SER A 63 -3.81 -12.22 -31.09
CA SER A 63 -3.22 -12.00 -29.77
C SER A 63 -2.09 -12.99 -29.49
N GLY A 64 -1.02 -12.54 -28.80
CA GLY A 64 0.01 -13.44 -28.29
C GLY A 64 -0.53 -14.42 -27.24
N LEU A 65 -1.62 -14.07 -26.56
CA LEU A 65 -2.30 -14.98 -25.64
C LEU A 65 -3.05 -16.09 -26.40
N ASP A 66 -3.72 -15.76 -27.53
CA ASP A 66 -4.32 -16.77 -28.41
C ASP A 66 -3.25 -17.69 -29.03
N LEU A 67 -2.08 -17.13 -29.34
CA LEU A 67 -0.92 -17.92 -29.79
C LEU A 67 -0.44 -18.86 -28.69
N LEU A 68 -0.30 -18.34 -27.46
CA LEU A 68 0.10 -19.12 -26.28
C LEU A 68 -0.83 -20.30 -26.06
N GLU A 69 -2.15 -20.07 -26.07
CA GLU A 69 -3.16 -21.11 -25.91
C GLU A 69 -3.03 -22.22 -26.98
N LYS A 70 -2.91 -21.82 -28.24
CA LYS A 70 -2.77 -22.77 -29.36
C LYS A 70 -1.46 -23.55 -29.29
N VAL A 71 -0.38 -22.89 -28.88
CA VAL A 71 0.94 -23.52 -28.70
C VAL A 71 0.89 -24.52 -27.56
N LYS A 72 0.33 -24.12 -26.41
CA LYS A 72 0.23 -24.99 -25.23
C LYS A 72 -0.72 -26.18 -25.45
N ALA A 73 -1.77 -26.02 -26.23
CA ALA A 73 -2.66 -27.13 -26.59
C ALA A 73 -1.95 -28.23 -27.41
N LYS A 74 -0.94 -27.88 -28.23
CA LYS A 74 -0.21 -28.83 -29.05
C LYS A 74 1.15 -29.24 -28.48
N HIS A 75 1.82 -28.32 -27.80
CA HIS A 75 3.15 -28.46 -27.21
C HIS A 75 3.15 -28.01 -25.76
N PRO A 76 2.50 -28.74 -24.85
CA PRO A 76 2.33 -28.33 -23.46
C PRO A 76 3.66 -28.09 -22.74
N GLY A 77 4.71 -28.85 -23.03
CA GLY A 77 6.05 -28.69 -22.47
C GLY A 77 6.88 -27.52 -23.02
N LEU A 78 6.41 -26.80 -24.08
CA LEU A 78 7.16 -25.68 -24.65
C LEU A 78 7.07 -24.44 -23.75
N PRO A 79 8.18 -23.94 -23.18
CA PRO A 79 8.14 -22.69 -22.42
C PRO A 79 7.86 -21.49 -23.33
N VAL A 80 6.92 -20.65 -22.90
CA VAL A 80 6.54 -19.43 -23.62
C VAL A 80 6.73 -18.23 -22.71
N ILE A 81 7.49 -17.23 -23.17
CA ILE A 81 7.66 -15.94 -22.53
C ILE A 81 6.76 -14.94 -23.27
N ILE A 82 5.91 -14.24 -22.56
CA ILE A 82 5.03 -13.24 -23.13
C ILE A 82 5.60 -11.85 -22.92
N MET A 83 5.74 -11.06 -23.99
CA MET A 83 6.10 -9.64 -23.93
C MET A 83 4.85 -8.78 -23.95
N THR A 84 4.78 -7.75 -23.10
CA THR A 84 3.66 -6.81 -23.02
C THR A 84 4.12 -5.38 -23.12
N ALA A 85 3.43 -4.55 -23.91
CA ALA A 85 3.73 -3.12 -24.07
C ALA A 85 3.32 -2.29 -22.84
N PHE A 86 2.45 -2.84 -21.97
CA PHE A 86 2.02 -2.20 -20.73
C PHE A 86 2.11 -3.20 -19.61
N SER A 87 2.61 -2.74 -18.47
CA SER A 87 2.67 -3.51 -17.23
C SER A 87 1.28 -3.59 -16.57
N ASP A 88 0.39 -4.22 -17.28
CA ASP A 88 -0.98 -4.51 -16.93
C ASP A 88 -1.04 -5.85 -16.19
N LEU A 89 -1.53 -5.83 -14.96
CA LEU A 89 -1.64 -7.01 -14.12
C LEU A 89 -2.50 -8.09 -14.78
N ASP A 90 -3.61 -7.72 -15.40
CA ASP A 90 -4.53 -8.67 -16.02
C ASP A 90 -3.86 -9.42 -17.18
N SER A 91 -3.08 -8.70 -18.00
CA SER A 91 -2.28 -9.32 -19.08
C SER A 91 -1.20 -10.26 -18.55
N ALA A 92 -0.49 -9.87 -17.48
CA ALA A 92 0.52 -10.70 -16.84
C ALA A 92 -0.11 -11.97 -16.23
N VAL A 93 -1.20 -11.80 -15.50
CA VAL A 93 -1.92 -12.93 -14.88
C VAL A 93 -2.51 -13.85 -15.96
N SER A 94 -3.11 -13.30 -17.02
CA SER A 94 -3.64 -14.08 -18.14
C SER A 94 -2.54 -14.87 -18.84
N ALA A 95 -1.34 -14.30 -19.01
CA ALA A 95 -0.21 -15.01 -19.56
C ALA A 95 0.20 -16.20 -18.66
N PHE A 96 0.28 -16.04 -17.35
CA PHE A 96 0.59 -17.14 -16.44
C PHE A 96 -0.55 -18.20 -16.40
N GLN A 97 -1.81 -17.78 -16.42
CA GLN A 97 -2.95 -18.68 -16.47
C GLN A 97 -2.98 -19.48 -17.77
N GLY A 98 -2.62 -18.87 -18.90
CA GLY A 98 -2.44 -19.54 -20.19
C GLY A 98 -1.21 -20.44 -20.27
N GLY A 99 -0.46 -20.62 -19.14
CA GLY A 99 0.70 -21.49 -19.09
C GLY A 99 2.00 -20.85 -19.61
N ALA A 100 2.08 -19.51 -19.62
CA ALA A 100 3.36 -18.86 -19.91
C ALA A 100 4.38 -19.20 -18.83
N PHE A 101 5.62 -19.41 -19.24
CA PHE A 101 6.74 -19.62 -18.32
C PHE A 101 7.04 -18.37 -17.52
N GLU A 102 7.04 -17.20 -18.19
CA GLU A 102 7.28 -15.90 -17.56
C GLU A 102 6.77 -14.80 -18.51
N TYR A 103 6.69 -13.56 -18.01
CA TYR A 103 6.42 -12.41 -18.86
C TYR A 103 7.54 -11.37 -18.81
N LEU A 104 7.68 -10.61 -19.90
CA LEU A 104 8.71 -9.60 -20.09
C LEU A 104 8.04 -8.25 -20.40
N PRO A 105 7.98 -7.31 -19.43
CA PRO A 105 7.36 -6.01 -19.65
C PRO A 105 8.20 -5.14 -20.58
N LYS A 106 7.57 -4.48 -21.55
CA LYS A 106 8.18 -3.45 -22.41
C LYS A 106 8.00 -2.05 -21.79
N PRO A 107 9.03 -1.19 -21.75
CA PRO A 107 10.40 -1.42 -22.18
C PRO A 107 11.17 -2.29 -21.20
N PHE A 108 12.01 -3.20 -21.71
CA PHE A 108 12.79 -4.13 -20.88
C PHE A 108 14.29 -3.81 -20.92
N ASP A 109 14.95 -4.13 -19.81
CA ASP A 109 16.39 -4.16 -19.69
C ASP A 109 16.93 -5.39 -20.44
N LEU A 110 17.81 -5.17 -21.41
CA LEU A 110 18.29 -6.22 -22.30
C LEU A 110 19.05 -7.36 -21.57
N PRO A 111 19.97 -7.08 -20.64
CA PRO A 111 20.58 -8.10 -19.79
C PRO A 111 19.58 -8.97 -19.03
N LYS A 112 18.55 -8.35 -18.44
CA LYS A 112 17.50 -9.08 -17.72
C LYS A 112 16.64 -9.94 -18.65
N ALA A 113 16.32 -9.44 -19.83
CA ALA A 113 15.61 -10.20 -20.84
C ALA A 113 16.38 -11.44 -21.28
N VAL A 114 17.70 -11.30 -21.52
CA VAL A 114 18.58 -12.41 -21.85
C VAL A 114 18.69 -13.43 -20.71
N GLU A 115 18.83 -12.98 -19.47
CA GLU A 115 18.84 -13.87 -18.29
C GLU A 115 17.53 -14.66 -18.15
N LEU A 116 16.40 -13.99 -18.34
CA LEU A 116 15.09 -14.63 -18.29
C LEU A 116 14.92 -15.70 -19.37
N ILE A 117 15.35 -15.39 -20.60
CA ILE A 117 15.32 -16.31 -21.73
C ILE A 117 16.24 -17.51 -21.46
N ARG A 118 17.43 -17.30 -20.89
CA ARG A 118 18.35 -18.39 -20.50
C ARG A 118 17.69 -19.31 -19.46
N ARG A 119 17.06 -18.75 -18.43
CA ARG A 119 16.33 -19.54 -17.45
C ARG A 119 15.21 -20.37 -18.08
N ALA A 120 14.46 -19.80 -19.02
CA ALA A 120 13.41 -20.53 -19.74
C ALA A 120 14.00 -21.66 -20.59
N VAL A 121 15.16 -21.45 -21.21
CA VAL A 121 15.90 -22.50 -21.96
C VAL A 121 16.34 -23.63 -21.02
N GLU A 122 16.87 -23.30 -19.84
CA GLU A 122 17.25 -24.29 -18.83
C GLU A 122 16.04 -25.08 -18.29
N GLU A 123 14.92 -24.40 -18.12
CA GLU A 123 13.67 -24.99 -17.61
C GLU A 123 12.89 -25.75 -18.71
N SER A 124 13.12 -25.46 -20.01
CA SER A 124 12.46 -26.17 -21.11
C SER A 124 12.72 -27.69 -21.11
N GLN A 125 13.65 -28.12 -20.28
CA GLN A 125 13.96 -29.53 -20.04
C GLN A 125 13.15 -30.15 -18.90
N ARG A 126 12.28 -29.40 -18.24
CA ARG A 126 11.45 -29.84 -17.11
C ARG A 126 10.01 -29.31 -17.24
N GLU A 127 9.12 -30.17 -17.66
CA GLU A 127 7.66 -30.03 -17.91
C GLU A 127 6.82 -29.43 -16.75
N GLU A 128 5.62 -28.94 -16.91
CA GLU A 128 4.35 -28.70 -17.61
C GLU A 128 3.27 -28.12 -16.64
N VAL A 129 2.30 -27.35 -17.05
CA VAL A 129 0.88 -27.29 -17.33
C VAL A 129 0.01 -26.19 -16.64
N ALA A 130 -0.72 -25.42 -17.37
CA ALA A 130 -2.08 -25.03 -17.72
C ALA A 130 -2.98 -24.01 -16.94
N GLU A 131 -3.52 -23.04 -17.59
CA GLU A 131 -4.83 -22.45 -18.03
C GLU A 131 -5.76 -21.79 -16.97
N GLU A 132 -6.61 -20.76 -17.18
CA GLU A 132 -7.03 -19.69 -18.09
C GLU A 132 -8.08 -18.72 -17.44
N ARG A 133 -8.24 -17.51 -17.95
CA ARG A 133 -9.38 -16.55 -18.24
C ARG A 133 -9.52 -15.23 -17.47
N MET A 134 -9.65 -14.20 -18.11
CA MET A 134 -10.16 -13.09 -18.91
C MET A 134 -10.68 -11.83 -18.16
N ALA A 135 -10.20 -10.75 -18.60
CA ALA A 135 -10.43 -9.31 -18.83
C ALA A 135 -11.54 -8.53 -18.10
N GLU A 136 -11.09 -7.47 -17.46
CA GLU A 136 -11.69 -6.10 -17.43
C GLU A 136 -10.64 -5.11 -16.91
N THR A 137 -10.82 -3.79 -17.14
CA THR A 137 -9.85 -2.70 -16.85
C THR A 137 -8.87 -2.96 -15.71
N PRO A 138 -7.57 -2.66 -15.85
CA PRO A 138 -6.57 -2.99 -14.86
C PRO A 138 -6.87 -2.32 -13.51
N GLU A 139 -7.17 -3.12 -12.51
CA GLU A 139 -7.42 -2.66 -11.14
C GLU A 139 -6.13 -2.15 -10.48
N MET A 140 -4.97 -2.49 -11.06
CA MET A 140 -3.66 -2.19 -10.51
C MET A 140 -2.70 -1.74 -11.61
N LEU A 141 -2.13 -0.55 -11.44
CA LEU A 141 -1.20 0.07 -12.38
C LEU A 141 0.23 0.06 -11.81
N GLY A 142 1.23 -0.22 -12.66
CA GLY A 142 2.62 -0.15 -12.28
C GLY A 142 3.56 -0.59 -13.41
N GLN A 143 4.57 0.22 -13.72
CA GLN A 143 5.62 -0.07 -14.71
C GLN A 143 6.97 -0.32 -14.06
N ALA A 144 7.14 0.18 -12.84
CA ALA A 144 8.37 0.02 -12.10
C ALA A 144 8.77 -1.45 -11.93
N PRO A 145 10.06 -1.80 -12.06
CA PRO A 145 10.54 -3.19 -11.91
C PRO A 145 10.09 -3.84 -10.60
N ALA A 146 10.06 -3.06 -9.50
CA ALA A 146 9.61 -3.55 -8.21
C ALA A 146 8.11 -3.95 -8.19
N MET A 147 7.25 -3.25 -8.98
CA MET A 147 5.84 -3.64 -9.14
C MET A 147 5.69 -4.85 -10.05
N GLN A 148 6.54 -5.00 -11.06
CA GLN A 148 6.55 -6.17 -11.92
C GLN A 148 6.87 -7.46 -11.14
N ASP A 149 7.74 -7.37 -10.12
CA ASP A 149 7.99 -8.49 -9.20
C ASP A 149 6.75 -8.87 -8.38
N VAL A 150 5.96 -7.87 -7.97
CA VAL A 150 4.67 -8.10 -7.30
C VAL A 150 3.69 -8.78 -8.26
N PHE A 151 3.57 -8.31 -9.50
CA PHE A 151 2.67 -8.88 -10.51
C PHE A 151 3.04 -10.33 -10.83
N ARG A 152 4.34 -10.63 -10.99
CA ARG A 152 4.83 -12.02 -11.12
C ARG A 152 4.46 -12.88 -9.91
N GLY A 153 4.62 -12.33 -8.71
CA GLY A 153 4.19 -12.99 -7.49
C GLY A 153 2.71 -13.32 -7.47
N ILE A 154 1.86 -12.36 -7.84
CA ILE A 154 0.40 -12.55 -7.93
C ILE A 154 0.08 -13.64 -8.97
N GLY A 155 0.69 -13.59 -10.17
CA GLY A 155 0.47 -14.58 -11.22
C GLY A 155 0.81 -16.01 -10.77
N ARG A 156 1.98 -16.20 -10.12
CA ARG A 156 2.39 -17.53 -9.58
C ARG A 156 1.49 -18.02 -8.46
N LEU A 157 0.95 -17.11 -7.65
CA LEU A 157 0.10 -17.43 -6.51
C LEU A 157 -1.39 -17.53 -6.85
N SER A 158 -1.77 -17.17 -8.07
CA SER A 158 -3.16 -17.16 -8.52
C SER A 158 -3.81 -18.53 -8.39
N GLN A 159 -3.14 -19.60 -8.77
CA GLN A 159 -3.67 -20.99 -8.71
C GLN A 159 -3.48 -21.65 -7.33
N SER A 160 -2.89 -20.96 -6.36
CA SER A 160 -2.59 -21.50 -5.04
C SER A 160 -3.62 -21.09 -3.99
N ASN A 161 -3.97 -22.00 -3.09
CA ASN A 161 -4.76 -21.72 -1.88
C ASN A 161 -3.91 -21.41 -0.65
N VAL A 162 -2.59 -21.22 -0.83
CA VAL A 162 -1.66 -20.97 0.28
C VAL A 162 -1.95 -19.60 0.90
N THR A 163 -1.71 -19.50 2.22
CA THR A 163 -1.75 -18.23 2.94
C THR A 163 -0.66 -17.29 2.42
N VAL A 164 -1.04 -16.05 2.13
CA VAL A 164 -0.12 -15.01 1.64
C VAL A 164 -0.07 -13.88 2.66
N MET A 165 1.15 -13.47 3.01
CA MET A 165 1.43 -12.30 3.85
C MET A 165 1.87 -11.15 2.95
N ILE A 166 1.07 -10.09 2.89
CA ILE A 166 1.40 -8.86 2.15
C ILE A 166 2.03 -7.87 3.12
N THR A 167 3.26 -7.45 2.85
CA THR A 167 3.96 -6.45 3.66
C THR A 167 4.18 -5.18 2.83
N GLY A 168 4.04 -4.02 3.45
CA GLY A 168 4.26 -2.72 2.80
C GLY A 168 3.65 -1.58 3.61
N GLU A 169 4.12 -0.38 3.37
CA GLU A 169 3.69 0.82 4.09
C GLU A 169 2.19 1.08 3.94
N SER A 170 1.63 1.88 4.85
CA SER A 170 0.24 2.31 4.75
C SER A 170 0.01 3.10 3.45
N GLY A 171 -1.14 2.86 2.80
CA GLY A 171 -1.49 3.52 1.54
C GLY A 171 -0.74 3.02 0.29
N SER A 172 0.08 1.94 0.38
CA SER A 172 0.81 1.38 -0.77
C SER A 172 -0.07 0.57 -1.74
N GLY A 173 -1.28 0.15 -1.32
CA GLY A 173 -2.23 -0.62 -2.14
C GLY A 173 -2.34 -2.10 -1.77
N LYS A 174 -2.04 -2.48 -0.51
CA LYS A 174 -2.09 -3.89 -0.03
C LYS A 174 -3.44 -4.58 -0.29
N GLU A 175 -4.55 -3.85 -0.13
CA GLU A 175 -5.89 -4.39 -0.40
C GLU A 175 -6.10 -4.72 -1.89
N LEU A 176 -5.60 -3.87 -2.80
CA LEU A 176 -5.69 -4.14 -4.25
C LEU A 176 -4.94 -5.42 -4.63
N VAL A 177 -3.77 -5.66 -4.02
CA VAL A 177 -3.04 -6.94 -4.18
C VAL A 177 -3.85 -8.12 -3.69
N ALA A 178 -4.51 -8.00 -2.53
CA ALA A 178 -5.36 -9.07 -1.99
C ALA A 178 -6.57 -9.35 -2.88
N ARG A 179 -7.22 -8.31 -3.43
CA ARG A 179 -8.32 -8.43 -4.39
C ARG A 179 -7.86 -9.09 -5.69
N ALA A 180 -6.68 -8.71 -6.21
CA ALA A 180 -6.10 -9.33 -7.39
C ALA A 180 -5.80 -10.82 -7.16
N LEU A 181 -5.21 -11.19 -6.01
CA LEU A 181 -4.97 -12.59 -5.62
C LEU A 181 -6.26 -13.41 -5.51
N HIS A 182 -7.37 -12.79 -5.09
CA HIS A 182 -8.68 -13.43 -5.05
C HIS A 182 -9.29 -13.58 -6.45
N LYS A 183 -9.35 -12.49 -7.22
CA LYS A 183 -9.94 -12.40 -8.57
C LYS A 183 -9.35 -13.45 -9.53
N HIS A 184 -8.05 -13.68 -9.43
CA HIS A 184 -7.31 -14.61 -10.27
C HIS A 184 -7.12 -16.01 -9.64
N SER A 185 -7.85 -16.33 -8.56
CA SER A 185 -7.76 -17.62 -7.87
C SER A 185 -8.88 -18.57 -8.27
N PRO A 186 -8.75 -19.88 -7.98
CA PRO A 186 -9.86 -20.84 -8.14
C PRO A 186 -11.10 -20.47 -7.32
N ARG A 187 -10.97 -19.53 -6.37
CA ARG A 187 -12.05 -19.01 -5.51
C ARG A 187 -12.64 -17.69 -5.98
N ALA A 188 -12.33 -17.24 -7.20
CA ALA A 188 -12.77 -15.94 -7.74
C ALA A 188 -14.31 -15.76 -7.72
N ASN A 189 -15.06 -16.85 -7.86
CA ASN A 189 -16.51 -16.85 -7.77
C ASN A 189 -17.06 -16.91 -6.33
N GLY A 190 -16.20 -17.09 -5.35
CA GLY A 190 -16.55 -17.09 -3.93
C GLY A 190 -16.54 -15.69 -3.33
N PRO A 191 -16.95 -15.53 -2.06
CA PRO A 191 -16.94 -14.23 -1.40
C PRO A 191 -15.52 -13.75 -1.12
N PHE A 192 -15.27 -12.44 -1.35
CA PHE A 192 -14.11 -11.73 -0.83
C PHE A 192 -14.55 -10.88 0.35
N VAL A 193 -14.10 -11.25 1.55
CA VAL A 193 -14.44 -10.54 2.77
C VAL A 193 -13.17 -9.86 3.30
N ALA A 194 -13.18 -8.54 3.38
CA ALA A 194 -12.08 -7.76 3.94
C ALA A 194 -12.45 -7.25 5.34
N ILE A 195 -11.48 -7.27 6.23
CA ILE A 195 -11.60 -6.72 7.58
C ILE A 195 -10.28 -6.04 7.97
N ASN A 196 -10.35 -4.81 8.44
CA ASN A 196 -9.22 -4.11 9.02
C ASN A 196 -9.26 -4.28 10.54
N THR A 197 -8.26 -4.99 11.10
CA THR A 197 -8.23 -5.32 12.52
C THR A 197 -7.92 -4.13 13.42
N ALA A 198 -7.26 -3.10 12.90
CA ALA A 198 -6.98 -1.86 13.62
C ALA A 198 -8.19 -0.91 13.71
N ALA A 199 -9.13 -1.01 12.75
CA ALA A 199 -10.28 -0.11 12.67
C ALA A 199 -11.44 -0.51 13.60
N ILE A 200 -11.41 -1.73 14.17
CA ILE A 200 -12.49 -2.26 15.02
C ILE A 200 -12.05 -2.25 16.48
N PRO A 201 -12.87 -1.75 17.39
CA PRO A 201 -12.60 -1.84 18.82
C PRO A 201 -12.30 -3.29 19.26
N LYS A 202 -11.30 -3.48 20.12
CA LYS A 202 -10.82 -4.80 20.55
C LYS A 202 -11.92 -5.70 21.07
N ASP A 203 -12.85 -5.14 21.83
CA ASP A 203 -13.98 -5.85 22.45
C ASP A 203 -14.99 -6.37 21.41
N LEU A 204 -15.06 -5.75 20.23
CA LEU A 204 -15.97 -6.13 19.15
C LEU A 204 -15.29 -7.03 18.09
N LEU A 205 -13.97 -6.97 17.97
CA LEU A 205 -13.22 -7.66 16.93
C LEU A 205 -13.43 -9.17 16.97
N GLU A 206 -13.52 -9.74 18.18
CA GLU A 206 -13.80 -11.16 18.37
C GLU A 206 -15.16 -11.58 17.79
N SER A 207 -16.20 -10.82 18.12
CA SER A 207 -17.56 -11.05 17.62
C SER A 207 -17.67 -10.80 16.11
N GLU A 208 -16.96 -9.82 15.57
CA GLU A 208 -16.91 -9.58 14.13
C GLU A 208 -16.22 -10.73 13.38
N LEU A 209 -15.08 -11.23 13.87
CA LEU A 209 -14.34 -12.31 13.21
C LEU A 209 -15.08 -13.66 13.29
N PHE A 210 -15.53 -14.05 14.49
CA PHE A 210 -16.03 -15.40 14.76
C PHE A 210 -17.54 -15.49 14.94
N GLY A 211 -18.23 -14.33 15.00
CA GLY A 211 -19.65 -14.29 15.29
C GLY A 211 -19.99 -14.56 16.76
N HIS A 212 -21.24 -14.44 17.11
CA HIS A 212 -21.73 -14.70 18.48
C HIS A 212 -23.08 -15.43 18.48
N GLU A 213 -23.31 -16.19 19.51
CA GLU A 213 -24.60 -16.79 19.83
C GLU A 213 -25.49 -15.79 20.58
N ARG A 214 -26.78 -16.04 20.58
CA ARG A 214 -27.74 -15.25 21.36
C ARG A 214 -27.39 -15.33 22.84
N GLY A 215 -27.31 -14.17 23.51
CA GLY A 215 -26.97 -14.07 24.93
C GLY A 215 -25.48 -14.13 25.25
N ALA A 216 -24.58 -14.11 24.28
CA ALA A 216 -23.14 -14.18 24.49
C ALA A 216 -22.57 -13.00 25.30
N PHE A 217 -23.20 -11.83 25.20
CA PHE A 217 -22.86 -10.62 25.96
C PHE A 217 -24.09 -9.71 26.07
N THR A 218 -24.02 -8.68 26.91
CA THR A 218 -25.07 -7.68 27.07
C THR A 218 -25.30 -6.96 25.74
N GLY A 219 -26.49 -7.18 25.11
CA GLY A 219 -26.85 -6.66 23.80
C GLY A 219 -26.85 -7.69 22.66
N ALA A 220 -26.38 -8.93 22.85
CA ALA A 220 -26.45 -10.03 21.90
C ALA A 220 -27.87 -10.64 21.83
N GLN A 221 -28.83 -9.90 21.26
CA GLN A 221 -30.25 -10.32 21.19
C GLN A 221 -30.47 -11.45 20.16
N THR A 222 -29.65 -11.51 19.11
CA THR A 222 -29.74 -12.52 18.04
C THR A 222 -28.38 -13.11 17.77
N MET A 223 -28.33 -14.31 17.19
CA MET A 223 -27.11 -14.92 16.67
C MET A 223 -26.63 -14.13 15.44
N ARG A 224 -25.31 -13.88 15.35
CA ARG A 224 -24.68 -13.23 14.18
C ARG A 224 -23.51 -14.04 13.66
N ARG A 225 -23.47 -14.23 12.33
CA ARG A 225 -22.37 -14.87 11.63
C ARG A 225 -21.14 -13.98 11.60
N GLY A 226 -19.95 -14.56 11.90
CA GLY A 226 -18.67 -13.87 11.81
C GLY A 226 -18.12 -13.79 10.39
N ARG A 227 -17.02 -13.05 10.21
CA ARG A 227 -16.35 -12.86 8.92
C ARG A 227 -15.81 -14.18 8.35
N PHE A 228 -15.35 -15.10 9.19
CA PHE A 228 -14.96 -16.45 8.75
C PHE A 228 -16.10 -17.23 8.12
N GLU A 229 -17.31 -17.15 8.68
CA GLU A 229 -18.49 -17.78 8.08
C GLU A 229 -18.94 -17.09 6.77
N GLN A 230 -18.82 -15.76 6.72
CA GLN A 230 -19.18 -14.98 5.52
C GLN A 230 -18.19 -15.24 4.37
N ALA A 231 -16.95 -15.57 4.67
CA ALA A 231 -15.89 -15.86 3.69
C ALA A 231 -15.84 -17.34 3.28
N ASP A 232 -16.74 -18.18 3.76
CA ASP A 232 -16.70 -19.62 3.48
C ASP A 232 -16.79 -19.91 1.98
N GLY A 233 -15.92 -20.80 1.49
CA GLY A 233 -15.72 -21.06 0.06
C GLY A 233 -14.93 -20.00 -0.69
N GLY A 234 -14.60 -18.88 -0.07
CA GLY A 234 -13.94 -17.70 -0.67
C GLY A 234 -12.61 -17.34 -0.02
N THR A 235 -12.39 -16.03 0.12
CA THR A 235 -11.15 -15.44 0.67
C THR A 235 -11.46 -14.44 1.78
N LEU A 236 -10.76 -14.57 2.90
CA LEU A 236 -10.76 -13.59 3.98
C LEU A 236 -9.46 -12.79 3.95
N PHE A 237 -9.57 -11.49 3.80
CA PHE A 237 -8.46 -10.55 3.87
C PHE A 237 -8.41 -9.89 5.25
N LEU A 238 -7.31 -10.12 5.96
CA LEU A 238 -7.04 -9.55 7.29
C LEU A 238 -6.03 -8.42 7.13
N ASP A 239 -6.51 -7.18 7.09
CA ASP A 239 -5.65 -6.01 7.04
C ASP A 239 -5.21 -5.59 8.43
N GLU A 240 -3.98 -5.08 8.51
CA GLU A 240 -3.27 -4.65 9.72
C GLU A 240 -3.23 -5.73 10.82
N ILE A 241 -2.91 -6.97 10.41
CA ILE A 241 -2.87 -8.14 11.32
C ILE A 241 -1.93 -7.94 12.52
N GLY A 242 -0.92 -7.06 12.41
CA GLY A 242 -0.01 -6.71 13.50
C GLY A 242 -0.70 -6.07 14.71
N ASP A 243 -1.86 -5.44 14.53
CA ASP A 243 -2.63 -4.80 15.59
C ASP A 243 -3.66 -5.73 16.27
N MET A 244 -3.71 -7.01 15.83
CA MET A 244 -4.62 -7.98 16.41
C MET A 244 -4.29 -8.24 17.90
N PRO A 245 -5.28 -8.15 18.82
CA PRO A 245 -5.09 -8.47 20.23
C PRO A 245 -4.53 -9.88 20.44
N PHE A 246 -3.60 -10.02 21.37
CA PHE A 246 -2.86 -11.26 21.61
C PHE A 246 -3.76 -12.49 21.89
N GLU A 247 -4.88 -12.27 22.57
CA GLU A 247 -5.87 -13.31 22.86
C GLU A 247 -6.53 -13.84 21.58
N LEU A 248 -6.85 -12.95 20.63
CA LEU A 248 -7.46 -13.32 19.35
C LEU A 248 -6.50 -14.04 18.41
N GLN A 249 -5.20 -13.79 18.55
CA GLN A 249 -4.17 -14.50 17.79
C GLN A 249 -4.22 -16.01 18.04
N THR A 250 -4.50 -16.44 19.26
CA THR A 250 -4.66 -17.86 19.61
C THR A 250 -5.86 -18.49 18.91
N ARG A 251 -6.98 -17.76 18.83
CA ARG A 251 -8.19 -18.23 18.14
C ARG A 251 -7.96 -18.29 16.62
N LEU A 252 -7.33 -17.27 16.05
CA LEU A 252 -6.97 -17.25 14.64
C LEU A 252 -6.05 -18.44 14.28
N LEU A 253 -5.05 -18.72 15.10
CA LEU A 253 -4.16 -19.86 14.89
C LEU A 253 -4.93 -21.19 14.80
N ARG A 254 -5.92 -21.40 15.68
CA ARG A 254 -6.77 -22.62 15.65
C ARG A 254 -7.54 -22.73 14.33
N VAL A 255 -8.15 -21.64 13.87
CA VAL A 255 -8.87 -21.66 12.58
C VAL A 255 -7.95 -22.00 11.42
N LEU A 256 -6.74 -21.39 11.39
CA LEU A 256 -5.74 -21.64 10.35
C LEU A 256 -5.18 -23.06 10.38
N SER A 257 -5.14 -23.69 11.57
CA SER A 257 -4.61 -25.06 11.74
C SER A 257 -5.66 -26.13 11.53
N ASP A 258 -6.82 -25.96 12.15
CA ASP A 258 -7.83 -27.01 12.29
C ASP A 258 -9.04 -26.79 11.35
N GLY A 259 -9.18 -25.61 10.76
CA GLY A 259 -10.28 -25.25 9.86
C GLY A 259 -11.64 -25.12 10.56
N HIS A 260 -11.65 -24.96 11.90
CA HIS A 260 -12.87 -24.75 12.66
C HIS A 260 -12.68 -23.75 13.82
N PHE A 261 -13.77 -23.15 14.26
CA PHE A 261 -13.79 -22.22 15.38
C PHE A 261 -15.12 -22.31 16.14
N TYR A 262 -15.21 -21.59 17.25
CA TYR A 262 -16.41 -21.46 18.06
C TYR A 262 -16.88 -20.00 18.04
N ARG A 263 -18.18 -19.78 17.90
CA ARG A 263 -18.77 -18.42 18.10
C ARG A 263 -18.60 -17.99 19.55
N VAL A 264 -18.61 -16.68 19.77
CA VAL A 264 -18.59 -16.13 21.14
C VAL A 264 -19.84 -16.63 21.88
N GLY A 265 -19.67 -17.22 23.07
CA GLY A 265 -20.75 -17.81 23.86
C GLY A 265 -21.28 -19.15 23.32
N GLY A 266 -20.70 -19.70 22.24
CA GLY A 266 -21.11 -20.97 21.64
C GLY A 266 -20.19 -22.13 21.99
N HIS A 267 -20.74 -23.35 22.01
CA HIS A 267 -20.02 -24.60 22.24
C HIS A 267 -19.96 -25.49 21.00
N SER A 268 -20.65 -25.11 19.92
CA SER A 268 -20.65 -25.88 18.66
C SER A 268 -19.52 -25.42 17.75
N ALA A 269 -18.70 -26.38 17.28
CA ALA A 269 -17.64 -26.09 16.32
C ALA A 269 -18.23 -25.74 14.95
N VAL A 270 -17.80 -24.63 14.39
CA VAL A 270 -18.17 -24.18 13.02
C VAL A 270 -16.99 -24.45 12.11
N LYS A 271 -17.18 -25.32 11.11
CA LYS A 271 -16.18 -25.62 10.09
C LYS A 271 -16.21 -24.56 9.00
N THR A 272 -15.05 -24.17 8.50
CA THR A 272 -14.91 -23.20 7.42
C THR A 272 -13.78 -23.58 6.47
N ASN A 273 -13.98 -23.27 5.19
CA ASN A 273 -13.00 -23.49 4.13
C ASN A 273 -12.66 -22.14 3.48
N VAL A 274 -11.78 -21.38 4.11
CA VAL A 274 -11.45 -20.01 3.72
C VAL A 274 -9.96 -19.90 3.36
N ARG A 275 -9.64 -19.29 2.20
CA ARG A 275 -8.29 -18.84 1.92
C ARG A 275 -8.02 -17.55 2.72
N VAL A 276 -6.93 -17.51 3.48
CA VAL A 276 -6.57 -16.33 4.26
C VAL A 276 -5.43 -15.58 3.57
N ILE A 277 -5.63 -14.27 3.40
CA ILE A 277 -4.59 -13.31 2.99
C ILE A 277 -4.45 -12.31 4.12
N ALA A 278 -3.25 -12.14 4.67
CA ALA A 278 -2.99 -11.19 5.74
C ALA A 278 -2.13 -10.03 5.22
N ALA A 279 -2.33 -8.84 5.75
CA ALA A 279 -1.52 -7.67 5.41
C ALA A 279 -1.10 -6.90 6.66
N THR A 280 0.08 -6.27 6.60
CA THR A 280 0.57 -5.39 7.66
C THR A 280 1.62 -4.42 7.14
N HIS A 281 1.70 -3.24 7.78
CA HIS A 281 2.82 -2.32 7.60
C HIS A 281 3.91 -2.51 8.67
N GLN A 282 3.64 -3.30 9.71
CA GLN A 282 4.55 -3.50 10.85
C GLN A 282 5.57 -4.61 10.59
N ASN A 283 6.70 -4.52 11.27
CA ASN A 283 7.66 -5.62 11.32
C ASN A 283 7.22 -6.66 12.33
N LEU A 284 6.60 -7.74 11.85
CA LEU A 284 6.09 -8.81 12.72
C LEU A 284 7.20 -9.59 13.43
N GLU A 285 8.39 -9.73 12.84
CA GLU A 285 9.54 -10.36 13.48
C GLU A 285 9.95 -9.59 14.75
N GLN A 286 9.92 -8.25 14.67
CA GLN A 286 10.18 -7.42 15.84
C GLN A 286 9.04 -7.53 16.86
N ARG A 287 7.77 -7.53 16.40
CA ARG A 287 6.61 -7.71 17.28
C ARG A 287 6.61 -9.06 18.02
N VAL A 288 7.13 -10.12 17.37
CA VAL A 288 7.33 -11.43 18.03
C VAL A 288 8.38 -11.33 19.16
N LYS A 289 9.52 -10.69 18.90
CA LYS A 289 10.56 -10.45 19.90
C LYS A 289 10.07 -9.63 21.08
N ASP A 290 9.24 -8.63 20.82
CA ASP A 290 8.64 -7.74 21.82
C ASP A 290 7.46 -8.40 22.57
N GLY A 291 7.11 -9.65 22.25
CA GLY A 291 5.99 -10.38 22.87
C GLY A 291 4.59 -9.89 22.47
N GLY A 292 4.47 -8.98 21.50
CA GLY A 292 3.21 -8.43 21.02
C GLY A 292 2.53 -9.28 19.93
N PHE A 293 3.25 -10.23 19.34
CA PHE A 293 2.74 -11.16 18.34
C PHE A 293 3.26 -12.57 18.60
N ARG A 294 2.40 -13.57 18.43
CA ARG A 294 2.77 -14.98 18.68
C ARG A 294 3.63 -15.53 17.56
N GLU A 295 4.69 -16.21 17.91
CA GLU A 295 5.63 -16.83 16.96
C GLU A 295 4.96 -17.94 16.12
N ASP A 296 4.12 -18.78 16.75
CA ASP A 296 3.41 -19.85 16.07
C ASP A 296 2.43 -19.33 15.00
N LEU A 297 1.70 -18.26 15.30
CA LEU A 297 0.83 -17.58 14.34
C LEU A 297 1.63 -16.91 13.22
N PHE A 298 2.75 -16.26 13.55
CA PHE A 298 3.64 -15.66 12.57
C PHE A 298 4.08 -16.69 11.51
N HIS A 299 4.57 -17.85 11.94
CA HIS A 299 4.97 -18.92 11.01
C HIS A 299 3.81 -19.48 10.19
N ARG A 300 2.60 -19.54 10.76
CA ARG A 300 1.41 -20.02 10.04
C ARG A 300 0.90 -19.04 8.99
N LEU A 301 1.05 -17.74 9.21
CA LEU A 301 0.68 -16.69 8.28
C LEU A 301 1.77 -16.41 7.22
N ASN A 302 3.04 -16.52 7.62
CA ASN A 302 4.19 -16.14 6.80
C ASN A 302 4.70 -17.30 5.91
N VAL A 303 3.77 -18.01 5.25
CA VAL A 303 4.14 -19.10 4.33
C VAL A 303 4.74 -18.53 3.06
N ILE A 304 4.09 -17.52 2.48
CA ILE A 304 4.61 -16.76 1.33
C ILE A 304 4.48 -15.28 1.64
N ARG A 305 5.60 -14.55 1.52
CA ARG A 305 5.64 -13.10 1.71
C ARG A 305 5.68 -12.39 0.37
N LEU A 306 4.75 -11.46 0.19
CA LEU A 306 4.71 -10.54 -0.94
C LEU A 306 4.96 -9.12 -0.42
N ARG A 307 6.11 -8.53 -0.77
CA ARG A 307 6.45 -7.16 -0.38
C ARG A 307 5.94 -6.19 -1.44
N LEU A 308 5.10 -5.27 -1.02
CA LEU A 308 4.62 -4.18 -1.86
C LEU A 308 5.55 -2.96 -1.67
N PRO A 309 6.17 -2.45 -2.74
CA PRO A 309 7.11 -1.33 -2.64
C PRO A 309 6.41 -0.03 -2.27
N ALA A 310 7.08 0.84 -1.51
CA ALA A 310 6.63 2.19 -1.27
C ALA A 310 6.66 3.02 -2.57
N LEU A 311 5.82 4.07 -2.68
CA LEU A 311 5.72 4.85 -3.92
C LEU A 311 7.05 5.51 -4.31
N ARG A 312 7.87 5.92 -3.34
CA ARG A 312 9.23 6.44 -3.56
C ARG A 312 10.22 5.41 -4.15
N GLU A 313 9.93 4.11 -4.03
CA GLU A 313 10.73 3.01 -4.61
C GLU A 313 10.27 2.66 -6.05
N ARG A 314 9.17 3.28 -6.52
CA ARG A 314 8.58 3.09 -7.84
C ARG A 314 8.19 4.42 -8.47
N LYS A 315 9.14 5.36 -8.53
CA LYS A 315 8.91 6.72 -9.03
C LYS A 315 8.40 6.77 -10.46
N GLU A 316 8.79 5.80 -11.27
CA GLU A 316 8.35 5.63 -12.66
C GLU A 316 6.83 5.49 -12.78
N ASP A 317 6.18 5.01 -11.72
CA ASP A 317 4.72 4.84 -11.70
C ASP A 317 3.97 6.15 -11.39
N ILE A 318 4.63 7.15 -10.80
CA ILE A 318 3.99 8.39 -10.31
C ILE A 318 3.28 9.12 -11.45
N SER A 319 3.94 9.28 -12.60
CA SER A 319 3.37 9.97 -13.75
C SER A 319 2.09 9.30 -14.26
N MET A 320 2.11 7.97 -14.40
CA MET A 320 0.96 7.18 -14.86
C MET A 320 -0.18 7.20 -13.83
N LEU A 321 0.13 6.98 -12.56
CA LEU A 321 -0.85 7.02 -11.46
C LEU A 321 -1.49 8.39 -11.31
N THR A 322 -0.72 9.46 -11.43
CA THR A 322 -1.23 10.84 -11.39
C THR A 322 -2.26 11.10 -12.49
N ARG A 323 -1.96 10.71 -13.73
CA ARG A 323 -2.90 10.86 -14.85
C ARG A 323 -4.16 10.04 -14.63
N HIS A 324 -4.02 8.81 -14.15
CA HIS A 324 -5.15 7.94 -13.82
C HIS A 324 -6.06 8.56 -12.75
N PHE A 325 -5.49 9.02 -11.63
CA PHE A 325 -6.29 9.60 -10.53
C PHE A 325 -6.92 10.93 -10.91
N LEU A 326 -6.28 11.77 -11.73
CA LEU A 326 -6.91 12.98 -12.27
C LEU A 326 -8.12 12.65 -13.16
N GLN A 327 -8.01 11.63 -14.01
CA GLN A 327 -9.13 11.16 -14.83
C GLN A 327 -10.26 10.56 -13.97
N GLN A 328 -9.92 9.76 -12.97
CA GLN A 328 -10.88 9.14 -12.06
C GLN A 328 -11.62 10.20 -11.22
N SER A 329 -10.88 11.17 -10.66
CA SER A 329 -11.46 12.27 -9.91
C SER A 329 -12.38 13.14 -10.77
N ALA A 330 -11.97 13.45 -11.99
CA ALA A 330 -12.78 14.21 -12.92
C ALA A 330 -14.09 13.50 -13.26
N LYS A 331 -14.03 12.17 -13.49
CA LYS A 331 -15.21 11.34 -13.73
C LYS A 331 -16.16 11.33 -12.53
N GLN A 332 -15.63 11.23 -11.29
CA GLN A 332 -16.44 11.25 -10.07
C GLN A 332 -17.12 12.60 -9.85
N LEU A 333 -16.44 13.70 -10.18
CA LEU A 333 -16.95 15.05 -10.01
C LEU A 333 -17.79 15.55 -11.20
N GLY A 334 -17.82 14.81 -12.31
CA GLY A 334 -18.53 15.23 -13.53
C GLY A 334 -17.90 16.44 -14.23
N VAL A 335 -16.58 16.62 -14.10
CA VAL A 335 -15.81 17.71 -14.70
C VAL A 335 -14.84 17.18 -15.75
N GLU A 336 -14.31 18.07 -16.59
CA GLU A 336 -13.25 17.70 -17.54
C GLU A 336 -11.95 17.32 -16.83
N PRO A 337 -11.26 16.24 -17.25
CA PRO A 337 -10.01 15.81 -16.63
C PRO A 337 -8.90 16.84 -16.86
N LYS A 338 -8.28 17.29 -15.79
CA LYS A 338 -7.14 18.21 -15.82
C LYS A 338 -5.89 17.50 -16.36
N ARG A 339 -5.02 18.29 -17.01
CA ARG A 339 -3.70 17.83 -17.45
C ARG A 339 -2.65 18.33 -16.47
N ILE A 340 -1.60 17.56 -16.27
CA ILE A 340 -0.47 17.96 -15.44
C ILE A 340 0.75 18.25 -16.33
N SER A 341 1.46 19.34 -16.06
CA SER A 341 2.69 19.70 -16.78
C SER A 341 3.86 18.79 -16.34
N ASP A 342 4.84 18.61 -17.24
CA ASP A 342 6.03 17.80 -16.92
C ASP A 342 6.84 18.40 -15.77
N ALA A 343 6.85 19.73 -15.64
CA ALA A 343 7.47 20.41 -14.50
C ALA A 343 6.78 20.05 -13.16
N ALA A 344 5.45 20.01 -13.13
CA ALA A 344 4.72 19.61 -11.93
C ALA A 344 4.89 18.10 -11.62
N LEU A 345 4.97 17.24 -12.64
CA LEU A 345 5.30 15.83 -12.48
C LEU A 345 6.67 15.61 -11.85
N THR A 346 7.69 16.34 -12.31
CA THR A 346 9.05 16.28 -11.74
C THR A 346 9.05 16.63 -10.24
N TRP A 347 8.23 17.58 -9.81
CA TRP A 347 8.07 17.91 -8.41
C TRP A 347 7.42 16.75 -7.61
N LEU A 348 6.38 16.15 -8.17
CA LEU A 348 5.75 14.97 -7.56
C LEU A 348 6.73 13.78 -7.46
N GLU A 349 7.52 13.49 -8.49
CA GLU A 349 8.54 12.44 -8.50
C GLU A 349 9.65 12.67 -7.46
N GLY A 350 9.92 13.93 -7.13
CA GLY A 350 10.84 14.34 -6.05
C GLY A 350 10.26 14.19 -4.64
N PHE A 351 8.95 14.08 -4.52
CA PHE A 351 8.28 14.02 -3.22
C PHE A 351 8.32 12.60 -2.62
N GLY A 352 8.51 12.52 -1.29
CA GLY A 352 8.72 11.23 -0.59
C GLY A 352 7.46 10.39 -0.36
N PHE A 353 6.27 10.93 -0.53
CA PHE A 353 4.96 10.28 -0.32
C PHE A 353 4.86 9.41 0.94
N PRO A 354 4.90 9.97 2.16
CA PRO A 354 4.77 9.18 3.39
C PRO A 354 3.43 8.41 3.47
N GLY A 355 2.38 8.90 2.81
CA GLY A 355 1.08 8.23 2.65
C GLY A 355 0.96 7.42 1.35
N ASN A 356 2.04 7.24 0.60
CA ASN A 356 2.12 6.44 -0.62
C ASN A 356 1.05 6.79 -1.67
N VAL A 357 0.45 5.78 -2.30
CA VAL A 357 -0.55 5.96 -3.37
C VAL A 357 -1.81 6.65 -2.86
N ARG A 358 -2.23 6.38 -1.62
CA ARG A 358 -3.39 7.07 -1.03
C ARG A 358 -3.16 8.58 -0.92
N GLN A 359 -1.94 9.01 -0.60
CA GLN A 359 -1.60 10.43 -0.58
C GLN A 359 -1.58 11.04 -1.98
N LEU A 360 -1.03 10.34 -2.97
CA LEU A 360 -1.05 10.78 -4.36
C LEU A 360 -2.49 10.92 -4.90
N GLU A 361 -3.35 9.94 -4.62
CA GLU A 361 -4.78 9.98 -4.95
C GLU A 361 -5.47 11.22 -4.34
N ASN A 362 -5.25 11.46 -3.05
CA ASN A 362 -5.80 12.64 -2.36
C ASN A 362 -5.28 13.95 -2.97
N ILE A 363 -3.99 14.03 -3.31
CA ILE A 363 -3.42 15.19 -4.00
C ILE A 363 -4.07 15.39 -5.37
N CYS A 364 -4.26 14.34 -6.15
CA CYS A 364 -4.93 14.43 -7.45
C CYS A 364 -6.40 14.86 -7.33
N HIS A 365 -7.11 14.35 -6.33
CA HIS A 365 -8.48 14.77 -6.04
C HIS A 365 -8.54 16.24 -5.64
N TRP A 366 -7.64 16.68 -4.76
CA TRP A 366 -7.52 18.09 -4.37
C TRP A 366 -7.20 18.99 -5.57
N LEU A 367 -6.26 18.59 -6.42
CA LEU A 367 -5.89 19.33 -7.63
C LEU A 367 -7.05 19.44 -8.62
N THR A 368 -7.87 18.41 -8.75
CA THR A 368 -9.06 18.42 -9.62
C THR A 368 -10.05 19.50 -9.18
N VAL A 369 -10.19 19.70 -7.86
CA VAL A 369 -11.12 20.69 -7.28
C VAL A 369 -10.51 22.10 -7.23
N MET A 370 -9.26 22.22 -6.79
CA MET A 370 -8.66 23.50 -6.36
C MET A 370 -7.83 24.18 -7.45
N ALA A 371 -7.24 23.46 -8.39
CA ALA A 371 -6.43 24.09 -9.42
C ALA A 371 -7.31 24.95 -10.34
N PRO A 372 -6.95 26.24 -10.58
CA PRO A 372 -7.82 27.15 -11.33
C PRO A 372 -7.80 26.88 -12.85
N ALA A 373 -6.67 26.37 -13.37
CA ALA A 373 -6.47 26.14 -14.79
C ALA A 373 -6.69 24.67 -15.20
N GLN A 374 -6.88 24.42 -16.50
CA GLN A 374 -6.99 23.07 -17.06
C GLN A 374 -5.64 22.34 -17.07
N VAL A 375 -4.53 23.07 -17.06
CA VAL A 375 -3.17 22.54 -16.96
C VAL A 375 -2.62 22.88 -15.57
N ILE A 376 -2.25 21.86 -14.82
CA ILE A 376 -1.67 21.94 -13.47
C ILE A 376 -0.19 22.28 -13.60
N GLU A 377 0.23 23.39 -13.00
CA GLU A 377 1.61 23.84 -12.92
C GLU A 377 2.19 23.62 -11.51
N PRO A 378 3.52 23.71 -11.31
CA PRO A 378 4.14 23.53 -9.99
C PRO A 378 3.56 24.44 -8.89
N LYS A 379 3.13 25.65 -9.23
CA LYS A 379 2.50 26.61 -8.30
C LYS A 379 1.13 26.17 -7.78
N ASP A 380 0.47 25.27 -8.52
CA ASP A 380 -0.86 24.76 -8.18
C ASP A 380 -0.79 23.53 -7.25
N LEU A 381 0.42 22.99 -7.02
CA LEU A 381 0.64 21.84 -6.13
C LEU A 381 0.39 22.24 -4.67
N PRO A 382 -0.09 21.30 -3.83
CA PRO A 382 -0.28 21.56 -2.41
C PRO A 382 1.02 21.98 -1.71
N PRO A 383 0.94 22.83 -0.66
CA PRO A 383 2.12 23.38 0.03
C PRO A 383 3.10 22.31 0.53
N GLU A 384 2.59 21.16 0.97
CA GLU A 384 3.40 20.05 1.46
C GLU A 384 4.32 19.44 0.39
N VAL A 385 3.95 19.51 -0.87
CA VAL A 385 4.78 19.09 -1.99
C VAL A 385 5.80 20.19 -2.34
N GLY A 386 5.41 21.48 -2.19
CA GLY A 386 6.24 22.64 -2.57
C GLY A 386 7.40 22.94 -1.61
N VAL A 387 7.23 22.70 -0.31
CA VAL A 387 8.21 23.13 0.72
C VAL A 387 9.49 22.30 0.73
N ARG A 388 9.48 21.03 0.29
CA ARG A 388 10.69 20.18 0.25
C ARG A 388 11.52 20.30 -1.03
N GLY A 389 11.03 20.96 -2.07
CA GLY A 389 11.78 21.22 -3.30
C GLY A 389 12.77 22.39 -3.21
N MET A 390 12.83 23.12 -2.10
CA MET A 390 13.72 24.27 -1.89
C MET A 390 14.92 23.99 -0.96
N GLU A 391 15.36 22.76 -0.79
CA GLU A 391 16.78 22.52 -0.48
C GLU A 391 17.61 22.78 -1.74
N VAL A 392 17.65 24.05 -2.08
CA VAL A 392 18.57 24.61 -3.03
C VAL A 392 19.99 24.33 -2.53
N THR A 393 20.74 23.60 -3.33
CA THR A 393 22.20 23.66 -3.37
C THR A 393 22.63 25.12 -3.34
N ALA A 394 22.94 25.62 -2.15
CA ALA A 394 23.71 26.84 -2.01
C ALA A 394 25.08 26.57 -2.64
N PRO A 395 25.56 27.40 -3.57
CA PRO A 395 26.91 27.24 -4.10
C PRO A 395 27.89 27.44 -2.96
N ALA A 396 28.77 26.47 -2.78
CA ALA A 396 29.88 26.54 -1.85
C ALA A 396 30.74 27.77 -2.17
N LEU A 397 30.61 28.81 -1.39
CA LEU A 397 31.58 29.91 -1.33
C LEU A 397 32.76 29.41 -0.52
N ALA A 398 33.89 29.32 -1.19
CA ALA A 398 35.20 28.99 -0.63
C ALA A 398 35.53 29.89 0.57
N PRO A 399 36.28 29.41 1.57
CA PRO A 399 36.69 30.21 2.72
C PRO A 399 37.80 31.16 2.31
N ALA A 400 37.53 32.47 2.35
CA ALA A 400 38.56 33.49 2.36
C ALA A 400 39.02 33.72 3.79
N ALA A 401 40.30 33.46 4.00
CA ALA A 401 41.05 33.82 5.20
C ALA A 401 41.16 35.35 5.33
N HIS A 402 41.03 35.85 6.54
CA HIS A 402 41.86 36.96 7.17
C HIS A 402 41.21 37.32 8.51
N ALA A 403 41.95 37.12 9.48
CA ALA A 403 42.92 37.95 10.20
C ALA A 403 42.33 38.53 11.51
N ALA A 404 43.05 38.22 12.53
CA ALA A 404 42.91 38.62 13.92
C ALA A 404 42.90 40.16 14.11
N VAL A 405 42.10 40.61 15.08
CA VAL A 405 42.47 41.77 15.91
C VAL A 405 42.03 41.47 17.35
N GLU A 406 43.05 41.49 18.22
CA GLU A 406 42.96 41.53 19.67
C GLU A 406 42.44 42.90 20.14
N SER A 407 41.74 42.93 21.27
CA SER A 407 41.93 43.85 22.41
C SER A 407 40.74 43.72 23.36
N SER A 408 40.93 43.18 24.51
CA SER A 408 41.36 43.77 25.80
C SER A 408 40.24 44.30 26.70
N VAL A 409 40.18 43.68 27.88
CA VAL A 409 40.03 44.25 29.23
C VAL A 409 38.63 44.74 29.66
N ALA A 410 37.99 44.15 30.64
CA ALA A 410 38.22 44.47 32.07
C ALA A 410 37.40 43.55 33.00
N THR A 411 38.15 43.09 33.96
CA THR A 411 37.80 42.44 35.21
C THR A 411 36.97 43.33 36.11
N VAL A 412 35.94 42.85 36.77
CA VAL A 412 35.63 43.25 38.17
C VAL A 412 35.17 42.02 38.94
N VAL A 413 35.94 41.73 39.95
CA VAL A 413 35.77 40.76 41.03
C VAL A 413 34.81 41.35 42.08
N SER A 414 33.97 40.54 42.67
CA SER A 414 33.65 40.62 44.09
C SER A 414 33.03 39.31 44.58
N ASP A 415 33.77 38.74 45.51
CA ASP A 415 33.51 37.67 46.47
C ASP A 415 32.16 37.82 47.22
N THR A 416 31.56 36.73 47.64
CA THR A 416 31.57 36.23 49.01
C THR A 416 30.77 34.94 49.17
N THR A 417 31.50 33.94 49.60
CA THR A 417 31.29 32.93 50.66
C THR A 417 29.89 32.32 50.89
N GLY A 418 29.79 31.00 50.76
CA GLY A 418 29.70 30.15 51.92
C GLY A 418 28.62 29.09 51.91
N GLY A 419 28.97 27.85 52.04
CA GLY A 419 28.14 26.86 52.70
C GLY A 419 27.80 25.60 51.90
N ALA A 420 28.58 24.57 52.15
CA ALA A 420 28.39 23.18 51.74
C ALA A 420 27.08 22.57 52.29
N HIS A 421 26.46 21.66 51.56
CA HIS A 421 26.24 20.28 52.01
C HIS A 421 25.78 19.40 50.81
N GLU A 422 26.44 18.26 50.76
CA GLU A 422 26.11 17.10 49.93
C GLU A 422 24.73 16.55 50.25
N THR A 423 24.05 16.02 49.22
CA THR A 423 23.57 14.61 49.20
C THR A 423 23.02 14.26 47.84
N THR A 424 23.64 13.30 47.27
CA THR A 424 23.23 12.16 46.42
C THR A 424 21.82 12.05 45.89
N ALA A 425 21.77 11.71 44.64
CA ALA A 425 21.09 10.60 43.96
C ALA A 425 20.07 10.93 42.89
N ASP A 426 20.36 10.37 41.77
CA ASP A 426 19.53 9.70 40.74
C ASP A 426 18.62 10.49 39.80
N GLY A 427 19.08 10.46 38.58
CA GLY A 427 18.38 9.83 37.45
C GLY A 427 17.05 10.43 37.02
N LEU A 428 17.07 11.50 36.24
CA LEU A 428 15.94 11.75 35.34
C LEU A 428 16.49 12.17 33.97
N GLY A 429 16.36 11.20 33.06
CA GLY A 429 16.67 11.39 31.66
C GLY A 429 15.83 12.53 31.09
N VAL A 430 16.53 13.44 30.44
CA VAL A 430 15.93 14.55 29.68
C VAL A 430 15.17 13.96 28.51
N LEU A 431 13.85 13.88 28.64
CA LEU A 431 12.94 13.79 27.49
C LEU A 431 13.02 15.11 26.75
N GLN A 432 13.75 15.09 25.64
CA GLN A 432 13.79 16.18 24.68
C GLN A 432 12.44 16.24 24.00
N ALA A 433 11.55 17.11 24.50
CA ALA A 433 10.27 17.44 23.90
C ALA A 433 10.54 17.98 22.48
N MET A 434 10.02 17.31 21.46
CA MET A 434 9.94 17.85 20.11
C MET A 434 8.99 19.05 20.16
N ALA A 435 9.57 20.24 20.17
CA ALA A 435 8.85 21.49 20.09
C ALA A 435 8.23 21.65 18.71
N PHE A 436 6.91 21.72 18.66
CA PHE A 436 6.19 22.33 17.56
C PHE A 436 6.49 23.83 17.58
N HIS A 437 7.45 24.29 16.78
CA HIS A 437 7.82 25.70 16.70
C HIS A 437 7.14 26.37 15.52
N GLY A 438 5.95 26.94 15.81
CA GLY A 438 5.53 28.21 15.22
C GLY A 438 5.23 29.15 16.40
N PRO A 439 5.49 30.46 16.33
CA PRO A 439 5.12 31.35 17.42
C PRO A 439 3.61 31.30 17.60
N ALA A 440 3.15 30.77 18.74
CA ALA A 440 1.76 30.78 19.11
C ALA A 440 1.31 32.25 19.16
N GLN A 441 0.38 32.63 18.27
CA GLN A 441 -0.19 33.98 18.24
C GLN A 441 -1.64 33.92 18.71
N GLY A 442 -1.97 34.75 19.70
CA GLY A 442 -3.33 34.87 20.21
C GLY A 442 -3.67 33.89 21.33
N TRP A 443 -4.89 33.32 21.31
CA TRP A 443 -5.46 32.47 22.35
C TRP A 443 -4.67 31.19 22.65
N GLU A 444 -3.91 30.69 21.69
CA GLU A 444 -3.08 29.50 21.84
C GLU A 444 -1.92 29.74 22.82
N ALA A 445 -1.29 30.91 22.75
CA ALA A 445 -0.22 31.29 23.69
C ALA A 445 -0.73 31.46 25.13
N GLU A 446 -1.95 32.00 25.28
CA GLU A 446 -2.61 32.11 26.58
C GLU A 446 -2.96 30.73 27.16
N LEU A 447 -3.45 29.81 26.31
CA LEU A 447 -3.75 28.43 26.70
C LEU A 447 -2.49 27.68 27.12
N GLU A 448 -1.40 27.83 26.37
CA GLU A 448 -0.09 27.22 26.70
C GLU A 448 0.45 27.72 28.04
N SER A 449 0.41 29.02 28.25
CA SER A 449 0.86 29.64 29.51
C SER A 449 0.04 29.16 30.71
N GLU A 450 -1.29 29.02 30.54
CA GLU A 450 -2.17 28.52 31.59
C GLU A 450 -1.97 27.03 31.85
N ALA A 451 -1.77 26.23 30.81
CA ALA A 451 -1.44 24.82 30.95
C ALA A 451 -0.15 24.59 31.71
N LEU A 452 0.90 25.36 31.41
CA LEU A 452 2.17 25.34 32.13
C LEU A 452 2.03 25.73 33.59
N ALA A 453 1.22 26.77 33.89
CA ALA A 453 0.96 27.20 35.26
C ALA A 453 0.25 26.13 36.09
N LEU A 454 -0.74 25.45 35.51
CA LEU A 454 -1.46 24.35 36.14
C LEU A 454 -0.58 23.11 36.36
N LEU A 455 0.25 22.75 35.38
CA LEU A 455 1.20 21.65 35.50
C LEU A 455 2.27 21.90 36.57
N THR A 456 2.77 23.13 36.65
CA THR A 456 3.76 23.53 37.69
C THR A 456 3.15 23.62 39.09
N SER A 457 1.84 23.86 39.21
CA SER A 457 1.12 23.84 40.49
C SER A 457 0.84 22.45 41.07
N GLY A 458 1.19 21.37 40.31
CA GLY A 458 1.01 19.98 40.74
C GLY A 458 -0.42 19.45 40.64
N GLN A 459 -1.30 20.10 39.87
CA GLN A 459 -2.66 19.58 39.60
C GLN A 459 -2.61 18.35 38.70
N THR A 460 -3.33 17.30 39.06
CA THR A 460 -3.36 16.03 38.32
C THR A 460 -4.40 15.99 37.18
N ASP A 461 -5.40 16.88 37.20
CA ASP A 461 -6.54 16.87 36.25
C ASP A 461 -6.50 18.07 35.27
N VAL A 462 -5.31 18.52 34.87
CA VAL A 462 -5.12 19.70 34.03
C VAL A 462 -5.88 19.59 32.70
N TRP A 463 -5.82 18.40 32.07
CA TRP A 463 -6.53 18.15 30.80
C TRP A 463 -8.06 18.32 30.94
N ASP A 464 -8.66 17.72 31.94
CA ASP A 464 -10.12 17.79 32.13
C ASP A 464 -10.57 19.22 32.48
N SER A 465 -9.82 19.92 33.32
CA SER A 465 -10.05 21.32 33.69
C SER A 465 -10.02 22.25 32.47
N LEU A 466 -9.00 22.20 31.67
CA LEU A 466 -8.86 23.04 30.47
C LEU A 466 -9.86 22.67 29.36
N SER A 467 -10.13 21.38 29.16
CA SER A 467 -11.13 20.91 28.20
C SER A 467 -12.55 21.39 28.55
N ARG A 468 -12.97 21.29 29.82
CA ARG A 468 -14.26 21.78 30.26
C ARG A 468 -14.42 23.29 30.08
N ARG A 469 -13.35 24.06 30.37
CA ARG A 469 -13.37 25.52 30.18
C ARG A 469 -13.46 25.87 28.70
N PHE A 470 -12.69 25.22 27.85
CA PHE A 470 -12.76 25.39 26.39
C PHE A 470 -14.14 25.07 25.84
N GLU A 471 -14.69 23.90 26.17
CA GLU A 471 -16.00 23.46 25.71
C GLU A 471 -17.11 24.42 26.18
N SER A 472 -17.06 24.86 27.43
CA SER A 472 -18.02 25.84 27.97
C SER A 472 -18.00 27.14 27.17
N ARG A 473 -16.81 27.67 26.88
CA ARG A 473 -16.69 28.91 26.10
C ARG A 473 -17.17 28.77 24.67
N MET A 474 -16.84 27.65 24.00
CA MET A 474 -17.32 27.37 22.65
C MET A 474 -18.83 27.24 22.58
N ILE A 475 -19.44 26.52 23.52
CA ILE A 475 -20.90 26.34 23.58
C ILE A 475 -21.61 27.68 23.87
N LEU A 476 -21.13 28.46 24.84
CA LEU A 476 -21.70 29.77 25.16
C LEU A 476 -21.58 30.74 23.98
N ALA A 477 -20.45 30.80 23.29
CA ALA A 477 -20.27 31.64 22.11
C ALA A 477 -21.23 31.22 20.97
N ALA A 478 -21.42 29.93 20.75
CA ALA A 478 -22.35 29.41 19.75
C ALA A 478 -23.82 29.72 20.12
N LEU A 479 -24.19 29.56 21.39
CA LEU A 479 -25.52 29.89 21.86
C LEU A 479 -25.82 31.38 21.80
N ALA A 480 -24.84 32.22 22.13
CA ALA A 480 -24.96 33.68 21.98
C ALA A 480 -25.19 34.09 20.52
N ASN A 481 -24.40 33.50 19.59
CA ASN A 481 -24.51 33.74 18.17
C ASN A 481 -25.86 33.27 17.57
N THR A 482 -26.46 32.21 18.13
CA THR A 482 -27.72 31.63 17.66
C THR A 482 -28.94 32.05 18.50
N LYS A 483 -28.79 33.05 19.36
CA LYS A 483 -29.85 33.56 20.24
C LYS A 483 -30.53 32.43 21.08
N GLY A 484 -29.70 31.53 21.60
CA GLY A 484 -30.12 30.39 22.44
C GLY A 484 -30.69 29.19 21.69
N ARG A 485 -30.65 29.16 20.36
CA ARG A 485 -31.15 28.02 19.56
C ARG A 485 -30.19 26.86 19.56
N ARG A 486 -30.37 25.88 20.44
CA ARG A 486 -29.46 24.72 20.65
C ARG A 486 -29.21 23.92 19.39
N ILE A 487 -30.20 23.75 18.49
CA ILE A 487 -30.05 22.99 17.23
C ILE A 487 -29.13 23.72 16.24
N GLU A 488 -29.31 25.04 16.09
CA GLU A 488 -28.46 25.86 15.22
C GLU A 488 -27.03 25.97 15.78
N ALA A 489 -26.88 26.07 17.10
CA ALA A 489 -25.59 26.07 17.77
C ALA A 489 -24.82 24.75 17.54
N ALA A 490 -25.52 23.60 17.66
CA ALA A 490 -24.94 22.29 17.36
C ALA A 490 -24.44 22.20 15.92
N HIS A 491 -25.25 22.67 14.97
CA HIS A 491 -24.86 22.66 13.54
C HIS A 491 -23.64 23.56 13.26
N LYS A 492 -23.60 24.78 13.87
CA LYS A 492 -22.44 25.69 13.72
C LYS A 492 -21.15 25.16 14.36
N LEU A 493 -21.26 24.38 15.44
CA LEU A 493 -20.14 23.74 16.10
C LEU A 493 -19.75 22.41 15.46
N GLY A 494 -20.47 21.92 14.44
CA GLY A 494 -20.22 20.63 13.82
C GLY A 494 -20.47 19.42 14.73
N ILE A 495 -21.29 19.55 15.77
CA ILE A 495 -21.62 18.48 16.74
C ILE A 495 -23.09 18.07 16.66
N GLY A 496 -23.39 16.83 17.11
CA GLY A 496 -24.74 16.32 17.12
C GLY A 496 -25.64 17.05 18.13
N ARG A 497 -26.96 17.24 17.82
CA ARG A 497 -27.94 17.86 18.69
C ARG A 497 -28.02 17.22 20.09
N ASN A 498 -27.81 15.91 20.17
CA ASN A 498 -27.84 15.21 21.47
C ASN A 498 -26.56 15.48 22.25
N THR A 499 -25.43 15.64 21.57
CA THR A 499 -24.12 15.94 22.16
C THR A 499 -24.11 17.32 22.79
N ILE A 500 -24.64 18.37 22.12
CA ILE A 500 -24.70 19.73 22.70
C ILE A 500 -25.60 19.77 23.91
N THR A 501 -26.75 19.08 23.86
CA THR A 501 -27.70 19.04 25.02
C THR A 501 -27.05 18.36 26.21
N ARG A 502 -26.39 17.23 26.02
CA ARG A 502 -25.68 16.54 27.09
C ARG A 502 -24.55 17.39 27.67
N LYS A 503 -23.74 18.05 26.83
CA LYS A 503 -22.64 18.90 27.28
C LYS A 503 -23.11 20.15 28.02
N ILE A 504 -24.24 20.76 27.64
CA ILE A 504 -24.85 21.87 28.38
C ILE A 504 -25.20 21.42 29.79
N GLN A 505 -25.79 20.22 29.98
CA GLN A 505 -26.11 19.65 31.27
C GLN A 505 -24.85 19.30 32.09
N GLU A 506 -23.86 18.61 31.47
CA GLU A 506 -22.61 18.21 32.11
C GLU A 506 -21.78 19.42 32.60
N LEU A 507 -21.85 20.55 31.89
CA LEU A 507 -21.07 21.76 32.15
C LEU A 507 -21.89 22.81 32.94
N GLY A 508 -23.17 22.55 33.27
CA GLY A 508 -24.02 23.44 34.05
C GLY A 508 -24.28 24.81 33.38
N LEU A 509 -24.44 24.84 32.07
CA LEU A 509 -24.59 26.06 31.26
C LEU A 509 -26.07 26.42 31.00
N GLU A 510 -26.98 26.13 31.91
CA GLU A 510 -28.38 26.47 31.78
C GLU A 510 -28.68 27.94 32.02
#